data_a81b60d347a73448c6f9fd176f9a40a4
#
_entry.id   a81b60d347a73448c6f9fd176f9a40a4
#
_cell.length_a   1.000
_cell.length_b   1.000
_cell.length_c   1.000
_cell.angle_alpha   90.00
_cell.angle_beta   90.00
_cell.angle_gamma   90.00
#
_symmetry.space_group_name_H-M   'P 1'
#
loop_
_entity.id
_entity.type
_entity.pdbx_description
1 polymer ?
#
loop_
_entity_poly.entity_id
_entity_poly.type
_entity_poly.pdbx_seq_one_letter_code
_entity_poly.pdbx_strand_id
1 'polypeptide(L)'
;MIRLMIADDHQLFADGLGEALSILPDIRVVGVVATGQELLDKLRSQPAEVLLVDLEMPGLDGLRALSKLPTTQRAIVVTMHDSETTRSAAQRMGARGLLSKGTPLGDLAAGIRAVNAGENLFEISKHTLDSYREPVLDPGAAALTDREREILQLLAKGISSTEDLADRLFISQKTVKNHLASIFQKLSVADRTQAAIEAIRLGIAKPK
;
A
#
# COMPACT_ATOMS: atom_id res chain seq x y z
N MET A 1 0.08 -8.83 -14.37
CA MET A 1 0.82 -7.58 -14.06
C MET A 1 -0.09 -6.43 -14.39
N ILE A 2 -0.44 -5.58 -13.42
CA ILE A 2 -1.38 -4.46 -13.54
C ILE A 2 -0.64 -3.26 -14.12
N ARG A 3 -1.05 -2.79 -15.29
CA ARG A 3 -0.51 -1.55 -15.86
C ARG A 3 -1.20 -0.36 -15.22
N LEU A 4 -0.42 0.47 -14.54
CA LEU A 4 -0.87 1.61 -13.78
C LEU A 4 -0.38 2.91 -14.43
N MET A 5 -1.26 3.90 -14.54
CA MET A 5 -0.89 5.26 -14.92
C MET A 5 -1.21 6.22 -13.79
N ILE A 6 -0.31 7.15 -13.51
CA ILE A 6 -0.44 8.15 -12.44
C ILE A 6 -0.60 9.52 -13.09
N ALA A 7 -1.62 10.27 -12.67
CA ALA A 7 -1.86 11.64 -13.07
C ALA A 7 -1.89 12.53 -11.82
N ASP A 8 -0.84 13.33 -11.64
CA ASP A 8 -0.66 14.20 -10.46
C ASP A 8 0.34 15.31 -10.83
N ASP A 9 0.03 16.55 -10.58
CA ASP A 9 0.90 17.69 -10.88
C ASP A 9 2.00 17.92 -9.83
N HIS A 10 1.90 17.25 -8.67
CA HIS A 10 2.94 17.21 -7.66
C HIS A 10 4.03 16.21 -8.04
N GLN A 11 4.94 16.60 -8.91
CA GLN A 11 5.94 15.73 -9.52
C GLN A 11 6.71 14.87 -8.50
N LEU A 12 7.17 15.47 -7.40
CA LEU A 12 7.92 14.75 -6.37
C LEU A 12 7.09 13.60 -5.75
N PHE A 13 5.79 13.84 -5.54
CA PHE A 13 4.87 12.80 -5.03
C PHE A 13 4.64 11.72 -6.08
N ALA A 14 4.34 12.12 -7.32
CA ALA A 14 4.05 11.20 -8.42
C ALA A 14 5.24 10.28 -8.75
N ASP A 15 6.46 10.85 -8.80
CA ASP A 15 7.68 10.09 -9.05
C ASP A 15 8.00 9.13 -7.90
N GLY A 16 7.95 9.62 -6.65
CA GLY A 16 8.18 8.79 -5.46
C GLY A 16 7.16 7.66 -5.32
N LEU A 17 5.88 7.93 -5.61
CA LEU A 17 4.83 6.92 -5.63
C LEU A 17 5.06 5.92 -6.76
N GLY A 18 5.45 6.39 -7.94
CA GLY A 18 5.77 5.54 -9.09
C GLY A 18 6.91 4.57 -8.80
N GLU A 19 7.99 5.05 -8.19
CA GLU A 19 9.11 4.22 -7.76
C GLU A 19 8.68 3.19 -6.72
N ALA A 20 7.96 3.61 -5.68
CA ALA A 20 7.49 2.72 -4.62
C ALA A 20 6.57 1.61 -5.14
N LEU A 21 5.65 1.93 -6.04
CA LEU A 21 4.75 0.94 -6.65
C LEU A 21 5.47 0.01 -7.64
N SER A 22 6.53 0.47 -8.29
CA SER A 22 7.31 -0.34 -9.24
C SER A 22 8.14 -1.44 -8.56
N ILE A 23 8.33 -1.39 -7.24
CA ILE A 23 8.97 -2.46 -6.47
C ILE A 23 8.04 -3.68 -6.35
N LEU A 24 6.72 -3.48 -6.46
CA LEU A 24 5.73 -4.55 -6.34
C LEU A 24 5.71 -5.40 -7.63
N PRO A 25 5.82 -6.74 -7.53
CA PRO A 25 6.03 -7.61 -8.69
C PRO A 25 4.84 -7.69 -9.64
N ASP A 26 3.66 -7.32 -9.16
CA ASP A 26 2.40 -7.41 -9.90
C ASP A 26 1.91 -6.07 -10.46
N ILE A 27 2.55 -4.94 -10.11
CA ILE A 27 2.21 -3.60 -10.57
C ILE A 27 3.31 -3.04 -11.46
N ARG A 28 2.93 -2.50 -12.60
CA ARG A 28 3.83 -1.81 -13.53
C ARG A 28 3.34 -0.40 -13.82
N VAL A 29 4.06 0.60 -13.34
CA VAL A 29 3.78 1.98 -13.70
C VAL A 29 4.19 2.20 -15.16
N VAL A 30 3.20 2.45 -16.01
CA VAL A 30 3.41 2.65 -17.45
C VAL A 30 3.54 4.11 -17.82
N GLY A 31 3.17 5.02 -16.93
CA GLY A 31 3.34 6.45 -17.17
C GLY A 31 2.98 7.28 -15.96
N VAL A 32 3.64 8.44 -15.87
CA VAL A 32 3.33 9.53 -14.96
C VAL A 32 3.07 10.76 -15.82
N VAL A 33 2.03 11.52 -15.52
CA VAL A 33 1.61 12.73 -16.22
C VAL A 33 1.15 13.79 -15.22
N ALA A 34 1.23 15.07 -15.59
CA ALA A 34 0.96 16.18 -14.69
C ALA A 34 -0.42 16.85 -14.93
N THR A 35 -1.14 16.47 -15.97
CA THR A 35 -2.43 17.09 -16.32
C THR A 35 -3.44 16.06 -16.80
N GLY A 36 -4.73 16.36 -16.64
CA GLY A 36 -5.80 15.50 -17.18
C GLY A 36 -5.76 15.40 -18.71
N GLN A 37 -5.28 16.43 -19.43
CA GLN A 37 -5.15 16.34 -20.89
C GLN A 37 -4.05 15.37 -21.29
N GLU A 38 -2.87 15.43 -20.66
CA GLU A 38 -1.80 14.45 -20.89
C GLU A 38 -2.24 13.04 -20.58
N LEU A 39 -3.04 12.84 -19.50
CA LEU A 39 -3.61 11.55 -19.16
C LEU A 39 -4.42 10.97 -20.32
N LEU A 40 -5.37 11.75 -20.85
CA LEU A 40 -6.23 11.32 -21.94
C LEU A 40 -5.43 11.01 -23.22
N ASP A 41 -4.43 11.82 -23.54
CA ASP A 41 -3.61 11.66 -24.74
C ASP A 41 -2.68 10.44 -24.59
N LYS A 42 -2.06 10.28 -23.43
CA LYS A 42 -1.15 9.16 -23.17
C LYS A 42 -1.86 7.81 -23.14
N LEU A 43 -3.10 7.75 -22.62
CA LEU A 43 -3.91 6.52 -22.62
C LEU A 43 -4.20 5.98 -24.03
N ARG A 44 -4.24 6.83 -25.06
CA ARG A 44 -4.46 6.40 -26.45
C ARG A 44 -3.28 5.59 -27.01
N SER A 45 -2.07 5.94 -26.62
CA SER A 45 -0.84 5.28 -27.06
C SER A 45 -0.32 4.24 -26.06
N GLN A 46 -0.65 4.40 -24.80
CA GLN A 46 -0.17 3.55 -23.69
C GLN A 46 -1.31 3.18 -22.76
N PRO A 47 -2.09 2.14 -23.10
CA PRO A 47 -3.24 1.71 -22.28
C PRO A 47 -2.80 1.27 -20.86
N ALA A 48 -3.62 1.61 -19.86
CA ALA A 48 -3.48 1.19 -18.47
C ALA A 48 -4.76 0.54 -17.97
N GLU A 49 -4.64 -0.45 -17.09
CA GLU A 49 -5.79 -1.12 -16.46
C GLU A 49 -6.39 -0.27 -15.36
N VAL A 50 -5.53 0.40 -14.58
CA VAL A 50 -5.94 1.25 -13.45
C VAL A 50 -5.26 2.60 -13.56
N LEU A 51 -5.98 3.66 -13.20
CA LEU A 51 -5.48 5.02 -13.11
C LEU A 51 -5.48 5.46 -11.66
N LEU A 52 -4.42 6.16 -11.23
CA LEU A 52 -4.43 7.01 -10.04
C LEU A 52 -4.52 8.45 -10.53
N VAL A 53 -5.52 9.19 -10.06
CA VAL A 53 -5.82 10.53 -10.56
C VAL A 53 -5.94 11.51 -9.41
N ASP A 54 -5.08 12.53 -9.38
CA ASP A 54 -5.29 13.66 -8.51
C ASP A 54 -6.45 14.53 -9.02
N LEU A 55 -7.15 15.16 -8.11
CA LEU A 55 -8.22 16.09 -8.45
C LEU A 55 -7.69 17.48 -8.81
N GLU A 56 -6.64 17.90 -8.12
CA GLU A 56 -6.07 19.24 -8.23
C GLU A 56 -4.93 19.26 -9.25
N MET A 57 -5.29 19.28 -10.52
CA MET A 57 -4.33 19.40 -11.62
C MET A 57 -4.60 20.64 -12.46
N PRO A 58 -3.58 21.30 -13.02
CA PRO A 58 -3.75 22.48 -13.86
C PRO A 58 -4.45 22.15 -15.19
N GLY A 59 -5.23 23.10 -15.69
CA GLY A 59 -5.92 22.98 -16.98
C GLY A 59 -7.14 22.05 -16.90
N LEU A 60 -7.00 20.82 -17.33
CA LEU A 60 -8.04 19.80 -17.19
C LEU A 60 -7.85 19.09 -15.84
N ASP A 61 -8.69 19.46 -14.86
CA ASP A 61 -8.69 18.85 -13.52
C ASP A 61 -9.10 17.36 -13.53
N GLY A 62 -8.84 16.66 -12.42
CA GLY A 62 -9.08 15.24 -12.30
C GLY A 62 -10.53 14.83 -12.50
N LEU A 63 -11.51 15.59 -11.96
CA LEU A 63 -12.94 15.27 -12.13
C LEU A 63 -13.38 15.39 -13.59
N ARG A 64 -12.92 16.43 -14.28
CA ARG A 64 -13.21 16.61 -15.70
C ARG A 64 -12.48 15.57 -16.57
N ALA A 65 -11.29 15.16 -16.19
CA ALA A 65 -10.59 14.08 -16.86
C ALA A 65 -11.35 12.76 -16.72
N LEU A 66 -11.79 12.42 -15.48
CA LEU A 66 -12.61 11.23 -15.21
C LEU A 66 -13.88 11.18 -16.07
N SER A 67 -14.59 12.31 -16.20
CA SER A 67 -15.84 12.38 -16.99
C SER A 67 -15.64 12.12 -18.50
N LYS A 68 -14.41 12.23 -19.00
CA LYS A 68 -14.06 11.97 -20.40
C LYS A 68 -13.50 10.57 -20.65
N LEU A 69 -13.27 9.80 -19.57
CA LEU A 69 -12.81 8.42 -19.69
C LEU A 69 -13.97 7.48 -20.11
N PRO A 70 -13.67 6.40 -20.81
CA PRO A 70 -14.65 5.33 -21.04
C PRO A 70 -15.14 4.75 -19.70
N THR A 71 -16.40 4.37 -19.60
CA THR A 71 -17.00 3.76 -18.40
C THR A 71 -16.33 2.43 -17.98
N THR A 72 -15.60 1.81 -18.90
CA THR A 72 -14.80 0.61 -18.66
C THR A 72 -13.45 0.91 -18.02
N GLN A 73 -13.01 2.18 -18.05
CA GLN A 73 -11.73 2.59 -17.46
C GLN A 73 -11.84 2.62 -15.93
N ARG A 74 -10.92 1.96 -15.27
CA ARG A 74 -10.87 1.92 -13.81
C ARG A 74 -9.98 3.03 -13.29
N ALA A 75 -10.53 3.89 -12.43
CA ALA A 75 -9.80 5.01 -11.84
C ALA A 75 -10.02 5.07 -10.34
N ILE A 76 -8.94 5.35 -9.61
CA ILE A 76 -8.92 5.68 -8.19
C ILE A 76 -8.48 7.13 -8.08
N VAL A 77 -9.25 7.94 -7.38
CA VAL A 77 -8.85 9.29 -7.02
C VAL A 77 -7.88 9.24 -5.85
N VAL A 78 -6.77 9.98 -5.94
CA VAL A 78 -5.80 10.15 -4.85
C VAL A 78 -5.66 11.64 -4.57
N THR A 79 -6.09 12.10 -3.38
CA THR A 79 -6.18 13.54 -3.09
C THR A 79 -5.76 13.86 -1.66
N MET A 80 -5.37 15.11 -1.39
CA MET A 80 -5.17 15.62 -0.02
C MET A 80 -6.51 15.92 0.68
N HIS A 81 -7.60 16.10 -0.08
CA HIS A 81 -8.91 16.54 0.43
C HIS A 81 -9.94 15.41 0.36
N ASP A 82 -9.93 14.53 1.36
CA ASP A 82 -10.93 13.46 1.51
C ASP A 82 -12.15 13.99 2.30
N SER A 83 -13.11 14.58 1.59
CA SER A 83 -14.40 14.99 2.13
C SER A 83 -15.53 14.15 1.52
N GLU A 84 -16.66 14.07 2.20
CA GLU A 84 -17.85 13.38 1.68
C GLU A 84 -18.33 13.99 0.35
N THR A 85 -18.21 15.30 0.21
CA THR A 85 -18.51 16.01 -1.05
C THR A 85 -17.59 15.59 -2.17
N THR A 86 -16.27 15.50 -1.90
CA THR A 86 -15.26 15.06 -2.86
C THR A 86 -15.49 13.60 -3.25
N ARG A 87 -15.78 12.75 -2.27
CA ARG A 87 -16.08 11.34 -2.44
C ARG A 87 -17.29 11.12 -3.34
N SER A 88 -18.39 11.82 -3.05
CA SER A 88 -19.61 11.77 -3.87
C SER A 88 -19.39 12.31 -5.29
N ALA A 89 -18.59 13.35 -5.46
CA ALA A 89 -18.25 13.89 -6.78
C ALA A 89 -17.43 12.91 -7.59
N ALA A 90 -16.39 12.32 -7.02
CA ALA A 90 -15.52 11.32 -7.68
C ALA A 90 -16.35 10.09 -8.13
N GLN A 91 -17.22 9.58 -7.27
CA GLN A 91 -18.10 8.46 -7.58
C GLN A 91 -19.03 8.75 -8.74
N ARG A 92 -19.68 9.94 -8.75
CA ARG A 92 -20.53 10.36 -9.88
C ARG A 92 -19.79 10.50 -11.20
N MET A 93 -18.51 10.85 -11.15
CA MET A 93 -17.65 10.96 -12.34
C MET A 93 -17.05 9.61 -12.78
N GLY A 94 -17.43 8.50 -12.14
CA GLY A 94 -17.05 7.15 -12.54
C GLY A 94 -15.78 6.61 -11.89
N ALA A 95 -15.23 7.30 -10.87
CA ALA A 95 -14.16 6.71 -10.07
C ALA A 95 -14.64 5.45 -9.35
N ARG A 96 -13.74 4.49 -9.20
CA ARG A 96 -13.95 3.24 -8.45
C ARG A 96 -13.49 3.32 -7.01
N GLY A 97 -12.95 4.45 -6.59
CA GLY A 97 -12.52 4.71 -5.22
C GLY A 97 -11.89 6.07 -5.06
N LEU A 98 -11.77 6.49 -3.80
CA LEU A 98 -11.02 7.66 -3.39
C LEU A 98 -10.15 7.30 -2.19
N LEU A 99 -8.88 7.64 -2.27
CA LEU A 99 -7.87 7.45 -1.23
C LEU A 99 -7.16 8.78 -0.94
N SER A 100 -6.71 8.95 0.29
CA SER A 100 -5.87 10.11 0.65
C SER A 100 -4.44 9.93 0.11
N LYS A 101 -3.75 11.02 -0.24
CA LYS A 101 -2.31 11.02 -0.53
C LYS A 101 -1.46 10.52 0.65
N GLY A 102 -2.01 10.53 1.87
CA GLY A 102 -1.39 9.96 3.07
C GLY A 102 -1.68 8.47 3.27
N THR A 103 -2.40 7.81 2.38
CA THR A 103 -2.69 6.36 2.49
C THR A 103 -1.40 5.55 2.43
N PRO A 104 -1.17 4.62 3.38
CA PRO A 104 0.00 3.74 3.34
C PRO A 104 0.11 2.97 2.02
N LEU A 105 1.34 2.76 1.54
CA LEU A 105 1.60 2.11 0.24
C LEU A 105 0.91 0.75 0.12
N GLY A 106 0.91 -0.05 1.20
CA GLY A 106 0.24 -1.36 1.21
C GLY A 106 -1.27 -1.28 1.00
N ASP A 107 -1.93 -0.24 1.54
CA ASP A 107 -3.37 0.00 1.39
C ASP A 107 -3.70 0.53 -0.01
N LEU A 108 -2.84 1.40 -0.54
CA LEU A 108 -2.96 1.89 -1.91
C LEU A 108 -2.80 0.74 -2.91
N ALA A 109 -1.80 -0.13 -2.72
CA ALA A 109 -1.59 -1.30 -3.56
C ALA A 109 -2.77 -2.28 -3.49
N ALA A 110 -3.32 -2.53 -2.28
CA ALA A 110 -4.53 -3.32 -2.11
C ALA A 110 -5.72 -2.71 -2.86
N GLY A 111 -5.90 -1.39 -2.79
CA GLY A 111 -6.93 -0.67 -3.54
C GLY A 111 -6.76 -0.82 -5.06
N ILE A 112 -5.53 -0.71 -5.57
CA ILE A 112 -5.23 -0.90 -6.99
C ILE A 112 -5.60 -2.32 -7.43
N ARG A 113 -5.25 -3.34 -6.66
CA ARG A 113 -5.58 -4.76 -6.96
C ARG A 113 -7.08 -5.01 -6.93
N ALA A 114 -7.77 -4.51 -5.90
CA ALA A 114 -9.22 -4.62 -5.76
C ALA A 114 -9.94 -4.00 -6.96
N VAL A 115 -9.57 -2.77 -7.33
CA VAL A 115 -10.18 -2.08 -8.48
C VAL A 115 -9.83 -2.79 -9.79
N ASN A 116 -8.62 -3.34 -9.92
CA ASN A 116 -8.26 -4.15 -11.08
C ASN A 116 -9.05 -5.45 -11.15
N ALA A 117 -9.43 -6.03 -10.02
CA ALA A 117 -10.33 -7.20 -9.97
C ALA A 117 -11.80 -6.85 -10.26
N GLY A 118 -12.15 -5.56 -10.34
CA GLY A 118 -13.51 -5.09 -10.64
C GLY A 118 -14.26 -4.55 -9.44
N GLU A 119 -13.65 -4.54 -8.26
CA GLU A 119 -14.25 -4.02 -7.03
C GLU A 119 -14.44 -2.50 -7.08
N ASN A 120 -15.36 -2.02 -6.24
CA ASN A 120 -15.62 -0.61 -6.03
C ASN A 120 -15.25 -0.25 -4.58
N LEU A 121 -14.19 0.55 -4.39
CA LEU A 121 -13.69 0.90 -3.05
C LEU A 121 -14.67 1.75 -2.23
N PHE A 122 -15.68 2.35 -2.84
CA PHE A 122 -16.75 3.03 -2.12
C PHE A 122 -17.73 2.06 -1.44
N GLU A 123 -17.76 0.79 -1.87
CA GLU A 123 -18.76 -0.20 -1.48
C GLU A 123 -18.16 -1.40 -0.73
N ILE A 124 -16.88 -1.69 -0.91
CA ILE A 124 -16.25 -2.85 -0.28
C ILE A 124 -15.99 -2.63 1.21
N SER A 125 -16.08 -3.70 1.97
CA SER A 125 -15.69 -3.69 3.38
C SER A 125 -14.16 -3.65 3.54
N LYS A 126 -13.70 -3.18 4.72
CA LYS A 126 -12.28 -3.23 5.07
C LYS A 126 -11.72 -4.65 4.99
N HIS A 127 -12.50 -5.65 5.42
CA HIS A 127 -12.11 -7.06 5.37
C HIS A 127 -11.88 -7.54 3.93
N THR A 128 -12.73 -7.11 2.99
CA THR A 128 -12.55 -7.43 1.56
C THR A 128 -11.29 -6.74 1.01
N LEU A 129 -11.05 -5.47 1.38
CA LEU A 129 -9.84 -4.76 0.97
C LEU A 129 -8.57 -5.45 1.52
N ASP A 130 -8.59 -5.92 2.76
CA ASP A 130 -7.47 -6.62 3.37
C ASP A 130 -7.10 -7.92 2.64
N SER A 131 -8.05 -8.59 1.96
CA SER A 131 -7.75 -9.78 1.15
C SER A 131 -6.92 -9.47 -0.11
N TYR A 132 -6.90 -8.23 -0.57
CA TYR A 132 -6.06 -7.75 -1.67
C TYR A 132 -4.70 -7.22 -1.22
N ARG A 133 -4.48 -7.13 0.09
CA ARG A 133 -3.13 -6.87 0.59
C ARG A 133 -2.30 -8.11 0.31
N GLU A 134 -1.29 -7.98 -0.55
CA GLU A 134 -0.19 -8.92 -0.41
C GLU A 134 0.35 -8.79 1.02
N PRO A 135 0.84 -9.89 1.60
CA PRO A 135 1.76 -9.71 2.70
C PRO A 135 2.84 -8.77 2.16
N VAL A 136 2.78 -7.52 2.59
CA VAL A 136 3.81 -6.53 2.24
C VAL A 136 5.09 -7.18 2.70
N LEU A 137 5.89 -7.63 1.77
CA LEU A 137 7.29 -7.88 2.00
C LEU A 137 7.90 -6.50 2.20
N ASP A 138 7.63 -5.91 3.38
CA ASP A 138 8.44 -4.82 3.90
C ASP A 138 9.88 -5.28 3.72
N PRO A 139 10.76 -4.51 3.07
CA PRO A 139 12.16 -4.90 2.90
C PRO A 139 12.77 -5.39 4.22
N GLY A 140 12.35 -4.84 5.36
CA GLY A 140 12.68 -5.33 6.69
C GLY A 140 12.07 -6.71 6.98
N ALA A 141 10.81 -6.96 6.60
CA ALA A 141 10.15 -8.25 6.80
C ALA A 141 10.66 -9.32 5.83
N ALA A 142 11.01 -8.95 4.59
CA ALA A 142 11.67 -9.85 3.63
C ALA A 142 13.09 -10.24 4.08
N ALA A 143 13.76 -9.34 4.80
CA ALA A 143 15.10 -9.58 5.36
C ALA A 143 15.08 -10.41 6.66
N LEU A 144 13.91 -10.73 7.23
CA LEU A 144 13.80 -11.54 8.45
C LEU A 144 14.07 -13.02 8.14
N THR A 145 14.96 -13.61 8.91
CA THR A 145 15.19 -15.06 8.91
C THR A 145 14.02 -15.80 9.55
N ASP A 146 13.89 -17.10 9.30
CA ASP A 146 12.86 -17.94 9.94
C ASP A 146 12.91 -17.84 11.46
N ARG A 147 14.12 -17.77 12.03
CA ARG A 147 14.34 -17.66 13.46
C ARG A 147 13.87 -16.32 14.03
N GLU A 148 14.07 -15.25 13.30
CA GLU A 148 13.57 -13.92 13.67
C GLU A 148 12.04 -13.84 13.60
N ARG A 149 11.44 -14.53 12.62
CA ARG A 149 9.97 -14.66 12.51
C ARG A 149 9.38 -15.45 13.69
N GLU A 150 10.01 -16.55 14.11
CA GLU A 150 9.60 -17.31 15.29
C GLU A 150 9.64 -16.45 16.56
N ILE A 151 10.69 -15.66 16.76
CA ILE A 151 10.80 -14.72 17.89
C ILE A 151 9.68 -13.70 17.86
N LEU A 152 9.42 -13.08 16.71
CA LEU A 152 8.34 -12.11 16.54
C LEU A 152 6.95 -12.70 16.83
N GLN A 153 6.70 -13.93 16.42
CA GLN A 153 5.45 -14.64 16.75
C GLN A 153 5.28 -14.86 18.24
N LEU A 154 6.37 -15.17 18.97
CA LEU A 154 6.34 -15.32 20.42
C LEU A 154 6.14 -13.99 21.13
N LEU A 155 6.78 -12.91 20.66
CA LEU A 155 6.57 -11.55 21.18
C LEU A 155 5.11 -11.11 21.03
N ALA A 156 4.51 -11.34 19.87
CA ALA A 156 3.11 -11.02 19.62
C ALA A 156 2.12 -11.84 20.49
N LYS A 157 2.52 -13.03 20.96
CA LYS A 157 1.78 -13.83 21.93
C LYS A 157 1.99 -13.38 23.39
N GLY A 158 2.76 -12.29 23.61
CA GLY A 158 3.04 -11.75 24.95
C GLY A 158 4.22 -12.39 25.67
N ILE A 159 5.00 -13.26 24.99
CA ILE A 159 6.22 -13.86 25.56
C ILE A 159 7.39 -12.94 25.27
N SER A 160 7.71 -12.11 26.24
CA SER A 160 8.68 -11.03 26.05
C SER A 160 10.00 -11.18 26.84
N SER A 161 10.06 -12.12 27.82
CA SER A 161 11.27 -12.35 28.56
C SER A 161 12.33 -13.06 27.71
N THR A 162 13.58 -12.64 27.84
CA THR A 162 14.70 -13.27 27.10
C THR A 162 14.90 -14.72 27.49
N GLU A 163 14.61 -15.06 28.74
CA GLU A 163 14.68 -16.41 29.30
C GLU A 163 13.61 -17.30 28.68
N ASP A 164 12.33 -16.89 28.75
CA ASP A 164 11.22 -17.65 28.15
C ASP A 164 11.39 -17.88 26.62
N LEU A 165 11.93 -16.86 25.93
CA LEU A 165 12.25 -16.99 24.50
C LEU A 165 13.38 -18.00 24.26
N ALA A 166 14.42 -17.98 25.10
CA ALA A 166 15.55 -18.88 25.00
C ALA A 166 15.10 -20.34 25.21
N ASP A 167 14.30 -20.58 26.24
CA ASP A 167 13.79 -21.91 26.58
C ASP A 167 12.88 -22.48 25.49
N ARG A 168 11.93 -21.68 25.01
CA ARG A 168 10.99 -22.10 23.96
C ARG A 168 11.65 -22.37 22.62
N LEU A 169 12.73 -21.66 22.36
CA LEU A 169 13.45 -21.75 21.10
C LEU A 169 14.68 -22.67 21.17
N PHE A 170 14.98 -23.23 22.34
CA PHE A 170 16.12 -24.10 22.59
C PHE A 170 17.45 -23.44 22.18
N ILE A 171 17.65 -22.16 22.53
CA ILE A 171 18.88 -21.40 22.25
C ILE A 171 19.33 -20.60 23.49
N SER A 172 20.56 -20.11 23.47
CA SER A 172 21.06 -19.30 24.59
C SER A 172 20.38 -17.93 24.65
N GLN A 173 20.28 -17.35 25.86
CA GLN A 173 19.79 -15.98 26.04
C GLN A 173 20.63 -14.96 25.25
N LYS A 174 21.93 -15.19 25.10
CA LYS A 174 22.81 -14.36 24.27
C LYS A 174 22.37 -14.39 22.80
N THR A 175 22.03 -15.56 22.30
CA THR A 175 21.54 -15.73 20.91
C THR A 175 20.20 -15.01 20.72
N VAL A 176 19.27 -15.08 21.67
CA VAL A 176 18.03 -14.31 21.65
C VAL A 176 18.30 -12.81 21.58
N LYS A 177 19.22 -12.29 22.40
CA LYS A 177 19.57 -10.85 22.36
C LYS A 177 20.11 -10.41 21.02
N ASN A 178 20.95 -11.25 20.37
CA ASN A 178 21.47 -10.97 19.04
C ASN A 178 20.38 -10.94 17.97
N HIS A 179 19.43 -11.90 18.01
CA HIS A 179 18.29 -11.88 17.11
C HIS A 179 17.38 -10.68 17.33
N LEU A 180 17.11 -10.30 18.58
CA LEU A 180 16.31 -9.11 18.89
C LEU A 180 16.98 -7.83 18.36
N ALA A 181 18.28 -7.68 18.52
CA ALA A 181 19.01 -6.53 17.96
C ALA A 181 18.90 -6.47 16.42
N SER A 182 19.05 -7.63 15.76
CA SER A 182 18.87 -7.73 14.31
C SER A 182 17.42 -7.41 13.87
N ILE A 183 16.42 -7.92 14.59
CA ILE A 183 15.00 -7.63 14.34
C ILE A 183 14.74 -6.12 14.47
N PHE A 184 15.22 -5.48 15.55
CA PHE A 184 14.99 -4.06 15.78
C PHE A 184 15.60 -3.20 14.66
N GLN A 185 16.79 -3.56 14.20
CA GLN A 185 17.43 -2.89 13.08
C GLN A 185 16.64 -3.09 11.77
N LYS A 186 16.25 -4.34 11.46
CA LYS A 186 15.54 -4.68 10.22
C LYS A 186 14.15 -4.05 10.15
N LEU A 187 13.42 -3.99 11.26
CA LEU A 187 12.09 -3.43 11.34
C LEU A 187 12.07 -1.94 11.71
N SER A 188 13.26 -1.33 11.93
CA SER A 188 13.39 0.08 12.35
C SER A 188 12.56 0.41 13.61
N VAL A 189 12.53 -0.50 14.58
CA VAL A 189 11.81 -0.36 15.84
C VAL A 189 12.77 -0.23 17.03
N ALA A 190 12.34 0.45 18.10
CA ALA A 190 13.20 0.73 19.24
C ALA A 190 13.18 -0.36 20.34
N ASP A 191 12.10 -1.13 20.43
CA ASP A 191 11.90 -2.10 21.50
C ASP A 191 11.05 -3.30 21.09
N ARG A 192 10.94 -4.28 22.01
CA ARG A 192 10.20 -5.52 21.77
C ARG A 192 8.67 -5.35 21.67
N THR A 193 8.14 -4.29 22.28
CA THR A 193 6.71 -3.97 22.20
C THR A 193 6.37 -3.47 20.79
N GLN A 194 7.17 -2.55 20.28
CA GLN A 194 7.05 -2.07 18.90
C GLN A 194 7.26 -3.21 17.90
N ALA A 195 8.24 -4.10 18.15
CA ALA A 195 8.47 -5.27 17.31
C ALA A 195 7.26 -6.23 17.28
N ALA A 196 6.58 -6.43 18.43
CA ALA A 196 5.37 -7.26 18.49
C ALA A 196 4.19 -6.62 17.72
N ILE A 197 4.00 -5.31 17.85
CA ILE A 197 2.97 -4.57 17.09
C ILE A 197 3.25 -4.65 15.59
N GLU A 198 4.51 -4.46 15.21
CA GLU A 198 4.95 -4.53 13.83
C GLU A 198 4.78 -5.94 13.22
N ALA A 199 5.05 -6.98 14.01
CA ALA A 199 4.81 -8.37 13.60
C ALA A 199 3.33 -8.65 13.28
N ILE A 200 2.40 -8.04 14.04
CA ILE A 200 0.97 -8.14 13.78
C ILE A 200 0.61 -7.33 12.52
N ARG A 201 1.15 -6.12 12.36
CA ARG A 201 0.94 -5.27 11.20
C ARG A 201 1.40 -5.94 9.91
N LEU A 202 2.53 -6.62 9.95
CA LEU A 202 3.13 -7.34 8.81
C LEU A 202 2.50 -8.72 8.57
N GLY A 203 1.50 -9.13 9.34
CA GLY A 203 0.86 -10.44 9.21
C GLY A 203 1.74 -11.63 9.60
N ILE A 204 2.89 -11.40 10.26
CA ILE A 204 3.80 -12.43 10.76
C ILE A 204 3.17 -13.17 11.96
N ALA A 205 2.33 -12.47 12.72
CA ALA A 205 1.61 -13.01 13.85
C ALA A 205 0.15 -12.52 13.87
N LYS A 206 -0.73 -13.36 14.42
CA LYS A 206 -2.13 -12.97 14.68
C LYS A 206 -2.23 -12.38 16.10
N PRO A 207 -3.02 -11.32 16.30
CA PRO A 207 -3.33 -10.84 17.65
C PRO A 207 -4.05 -11.95 18.44
N LYS A 208 -3.79 -11.97 19.74
CA LYS A 208 -4.41 -12.92 20.67
C LYS A 208 -5.86 -12.53 20.95
#